data_d313aba8138c70f326ac4935763435d4
#
_entry.id   d313aba8138c70f326ac4935763435d4
#
_cell.length_a   1.000
_cell.length_b   1.000
_cell.length_c   1.000
_cell.angle_alpha   90.00
_cell.angle_beta   90.00
_cell.angle_gamma   90.00
#
_symmetry.space_group_name_H-M   'P 1'
#
loop_
_entity.id
_entity.type
_entity.pdbx_description
1 polymer ?
#
loop_
_entity_poly.entity_id
_entity_poly.type
_entity_poly.pdbx_seq_one_letter_code
_entity_poly.pdbx_strand_id
1 'polypeptide(L)'
;MKKSVKLVMIIVLLMAGGCATQKKEENTRIIDTSMFLYKVSDQKGGYSYLFGTFHPGRYPIKSLDKVTEKALDESDSIYLECDMKPSPKETEEITKYNTYNSIRDLGLEDKYENLMKQYKSLKGKPGYAFYNVFVISSLVISDPEVLNKANISKFNAIDNYIYDYAQKKKNFKEVEGIEFQMKLLTELSGDYSETILDNLANKE
;
A
#
# COMPACT_ATOMS: atom_id res chain seq x y z
N MET A 1 -29.95 -15.23 17.03
CA MET A 1 -29.36 -14.91 15.73
C MET A 1 -28.12 -14.07 16.00
N LYS A 2 -26.91 -14.58 15.69
CA LYS A 2 -25.67 -13.78 15.80
C LYS A 2 -25.66 -12.73 14.69
N LYS A 3 -25.56 -11.46 15.04
CA LYS A 3 -25.41 -10.37 14.08
C LYS A 3 -24.02 -10.48 13.49
N SER A 4 -23.93 -10.65 12.18
CA SER A 4 -22.64 -10.66 11.46
C SER A 4 -22.12 -9.24 11.36
N VAL A 5 -20.91 -9.00 11.87
CA VAL A 5 -20.20 -7.73 11.77
C VAL A 5 -19.13 -7.86 10.68
N LYS A 6 -19.15 -6.96 9.72
CA LYS A 6 -18.19 -6.90 8.61
C LYS A 6 -17.36 -5.64 8.72
N LEU A 7 -16.06 -5.79 8.65
CA LEU A 7 -15.11 -4.69 8.53
C LEU A 7 -14.71 -4.56 7.05
N VAL A 8 -14.99 -3.42 6.46
CA VAL A 8 -14.58 -3.08 5.09
C VAL A 8 -13.45 -2.05 5.16
N MET A 9 -12.34 -2.38 4.56
CA MET A 9 -11.14 -1.57 4.57
C MET A 9 -10.70 -1.24 3.15
N ILE A 10 -10.50 0.04 2.87
CA ILE A 10 -10.04 0.52 1.56
C ILE A 10 -8.53 0.83 1.68
N ILE A 11 -7.73 0.17 0.87
CA ILE A 11 -6.26 0.22 0.89
C ILE A 11 -5.74 0.57 -0.50
N VAL A 12 -4.87 1.55 -0.59
CA VAL A 12 -4.06 1.81 -1.80
C VAL A 12 -2.69 1.17 -1.60
N LEU A 13 -2.33 0.23 -2.46
CA LEU A 13 -1.13 -0.61 -2.31
C LEU A 13 0.08 -0.02 -3.03
N LEU A 14 1.18 0.13 -2.30
CA LEU A 14 2.51 0.35 -2.88
C LEU A 14 3.37 -0.90 -2.60
N MET A 15 3.49 -1.77 -3.58
CA MET A 15 4.30 -2.98 -3.48
C MET A 15 5.76 -2.70 -3.87
N ALA A 16 6.68 -2.89 -2.94
CA ALA A 16 8.10 -3.06 -3.26
C ALA A 16 8.71 -4.08 -2.31
N GLY A 17 8.96 -5.27 -2.82
CA GLY A 17 9.64 -6.34 -2.11
C GLY A 17 11.12 -6.02 -1.85
N GLY A 18 11.62 -6.43 -0.70
CA GLY A 18 13.04 -6.39 -0.35
C GLY A 18 13.27 -6.85 1.08
N CYS A 19 13.89 -8.02 1.25
CA CYS A 19 14.38 -8.54 2.51
C CYS A 19 15.55 -7.71 3.04
N ALA A 20 15.48 -7.24 4.28
CA ALA A 20 16.66 -6.91 5.09
C ALA A 20 16.32 -7.06 6.57
N THR A 21 17.01 -8.00 7.21
CA THR A 21 17.02 -8.20 8.65
C THR A 21 17.89 -7.14 9.32
N GLN A 22 17.31 -6.27 10.13
CA GLN A 22 18.03 -5.56 11.18
C GLN A 22 17.21 -5.57 12.46
N LYS A 23 17.69 -6.32 13.46
CA LYS A 23 17.24 -6.19 14.86
C LYS A 23 17.84 -4.91 15.43
N LYS A 24 17.00 -3.89 15.59
CA LYS A 24 17.20 -2.80 16.53
C LYS A 24 16.01 -2.86 17.48
N GLU A 25 16.22 -2.71 18.79
CA GLU A 25 15.10 -2.52 19.72
C GLU A 25 14.36 -1.26 19.29
N GLU A 26 13.32 -1.47 18.52
CA GLU A 26 12.47 -0.39 18.01
C GLU A 26 11.44 -0.08 19.09
N ASN A 27 11.35 1.18 19.47
CA ASN A 27 10.31 1.70 20.35
C ASN A 27 8.93 1.50 19.70
N THR A 28 8.36 0.31 19.90
CA THR A 28 7.00 0.00 19.43
C THR A 28 5.99 0.91 20.12
N ARG A 29 4.99 1.39 19.38
CA ARG A 29 4.00 2.33 19.89
C ARG A 29 2.58 1.80 19.74
N ILE A 30 1.71 2.24 20.64
CA ILE A 30 0.26 2.17 20.45
C ILE A 30 -0.10 3.34 19.54
N ILE A 31 -0.78 3.04 18.42
CA ILE A 31 -1.19 4.03 17.45
C ILE A 31 -2.67 4.35 17.67
N ASP A 32 -2.98 5.63 17.89
CA ASP A 32 -4.37 6.11 17.94
C ASP A 32 -4.90 6.23 16.50
N THR A 33 -5.82 5.37 16.18
CA THR A 33 -6.46 5.27 14.86
C THR A 33 -7.96 5.51 14.93
N SER A 34 -8.49 5.83 16.10
CA SER A 34 -9.92 5.99 16.35
C SER A 34 -10.59 7.01 15.43
N MET A 35 -9.86 8.05 15.02
CA MET A 35 -10.36 9.08 14.10
C MET A 35 -10.58 8.59 12.65
N PHE A 36 -10.01 7.43 12.29
CA PHE A 36 -10.17 6.82 10.97
C PHE A 36 -11.14 5.64 10.96
N LEU A 37 -11.76 5.34 12.12
CA LEU A 37 -12.69 4.24 12.29
C LEU A 37 -14.12 4.77 12.30
N TYR A 38 -14.94 4.30 11.37
CA TYR A 38 -16.34 4.66 11.23
C TYR A 38 -17.22 3.43 11.45
N LYS A 39 -18.24 3.56 12.29
CA LYS A 39 -19.28 2.55 12.45
C LYS A 39 -20.44 2.87 11.52
N VAL A 40 -20.73 1.97 10.59
CA VAL A 40 -21.84 2.08 9.65
C VAL A 40 -22.94 1.11 10.09
N SER A 41 -24.14 1.61 10.35
CA SER A 41 -25.28 0.80 10.80
C SER A 41 -26.37 0.77 9.74
N ASP A 42 -27.02 -0.38 9.60
CA ASP A 42 -28.23 -0.52 8.79
C ASP A 42 -29.50 -0.26 9.62
N GLN A 43 -30.65 -0.13 8.92
CA GLN A 43 -31.94 0.08 9.57
C GLN A 43 -32.44 -1.13 10.36
N LYS A 44 -31.85 -2.32 10.18
CA LYS A 44 -32.20 -3.56 10.86
C LYS A 44 -31.34 -3.81 12.11
N GLY A 45 -30.48 -2.84 12.44
CA GLY A 45 -29.56 -2.90 13.59
C GLY A 45 -28.34 -3.81 13.35
N GLY A 46 -28.05 -4.16 12.10
CA GLY A 46 -26.73 -4.65 11.67
C GLY A 46 -25.74 -3.50 11.60
N TYR A 47 -24.47 -3.81 11.76
CA TYR A 47 -23.44 -2.80 11.58
C TYR A 47 -22.14 -3.39 11.04
N SER A 48 -21.34 -2.51 10.46
CA SER A 48 -19.98 -2.78 9.98
C SER A 48 -19.06 -1.66 10.42
N TYR A 49 -17.77 -1.90 10.38
CA TYR A 49 -16.79 -0.86 10.55
C TYR A 49 -16.13 -0.56 9.20
N LEU A 50 -15.94 0.72 8.92
CA LEU A 50 -15.11 1.22 7.82
C LEU A 50 -13.88 1.85 8.45
N PHE A 51 -12.69 1.41 8.02
CA PHE A 51 -11.44 1.86 8.59
C PHE A 51 -10.52 2.40 7.48
N GLY A 52 -10.13 3.66 7.60
CA GLY A 52 -9.15 4.29 6.72
C GLY A 52 -7.73 3.96 7.16
N THR A 53 -6.91 3.50 6.25
CA THR A 53 -5.52 3.18 6.51
C THR A 53 -4.58 4.09 5.76
N PHE A 54 -3.33 4.13 6.21
CA PHE A 54 -2.27 4.93 5.61
C PHE A 54 -0.97 4.12 5.56
N HIS A 55 -0.36 4.11 4.41
CA HIS A 55 0.99 3.56 4.20
C HIS A 55 1.95 4.70 3.93
N PRO A 56 3.12 4.70 4.38
CA PRO A 56 3.86 3.92 5.38
C PRO A 56 3.74 4.51 6.79
N GLY A 57 4.15 3.77 7.82
CA GLY A 57 4.16 4.24 9.20
C GLY A 57 5.51 4.76 9.67
N ARG A 58 5.49 5.64 10.66
CA ARG A 58 6.72 6.20 11.25
C ARG A 58 7.37 5.26 12.28
N TYR A 59 6.56 4.53 13.01
CA TYR A 59 7.00 3.67 14.12
C TYR A 59 6.43 2.26 13.99
N PRO A 60 7.16 1.24 14.46
CA PRO A 60 6.62 -0.10 14.59
C PRO A 60 5.36 -0.11 15.47
N ILE A 61 4.35 -0.81 15.00
CA ILE A 61 3.06 -0.87 15.68
C ILE A 61 3.08 -2.02 16.69
N LYS A 62 2.88 -1.68 17.96
CA LYS A 62 2.66 -2.65 19.04
C LYS A 62 1.21 -3.11 19.08
N SER A 63 0.30 -2.16 19.03
CA SER A 63 -1.14 -2.34 18.97
C SER A 63 -1.78 -1.07 18.42
N LEU A 64 -3.03 -1.17 18.02
CA LEU A 64 -3.86 0.01 17.75
C LEU A 64 -4.50 0.48 19.06
N ASP A 65 -5.26 1.56 19.02
CA ASP A 65 -6.02 2.01 20.17
C ASP A 65 -7.15 1.02 20.53
N LYS A 66 -7.66 1.11 21.76
CA LYS A 66 -8.64 0.18 22.29
C LYS A 66 -9.96 0.12 21.51
N VAL A 67 -10.35 1.22 20.86
CA VAL A 67 -11.61 1.29 20.09
C VAL A 67 -11.44 0.50 18.80
N THR A 68 -10.32 0.69 18.12
CA THR A 68 -9.99 -0.02 16.88
C THR A 68 -9.73 -1.52 17.13
N GLU A 69 -8.98 -1.86 18.19
CA GLU A 69 -8.77 -3.26 18.59
C GLU A 69 -10.10 -3.96 18.90
N LYS A 70 -11.00 -3.28 19.61
CA LYS A 70 -12.34 -3.81 19.89
C LYS A 70 -13.14 -4.03 18.61
N ALA A 71 -13.10 -3.08 17.66
CA ALA A 71 -13.78 -3.23 16.38
C ALA A 71 -13.24 -4.44 15.60
N LEU A 72 -11.92 -4.64 15.61
CA LEU A 72 -11.28 -5.83 15.02
C LEU A 72 -11.75 -7.11 15.73
N ASP A 73 -11.80 -7.13 17.06
CA ASP A 73 -12.22 -8.30 17.82
C ASP A 73 -13.71 -8.64 17.64
N GLU A 74 -14.57 -7.65 17.50
CA GLU A 74 -16.02 -7.83 17.29
C GLU A 74 -16.38 -8.24 15.86
N SER A 75 -15.49 -8.06 14.89
CA SER A 75 -15.73 -8.36 13.48
C SER A 75 -15.61 -9.86 13.20
N ASP A 76 -16.60 -10.44 12.53
CA ASP A 76 -16.58 -11.86 12.09
C ASP A 76 -15.66 -12.07 10.87
N SER A 77 -15.47 -11.03 10.07
CA SER A 77 -14.62 -11.04 8.86
C SER A 77 -13.96 -9.69 8.66
N ILE A 78 -12.75 -9.70 8.13
CA ILE A 78 -11.99 -8.52 7.76
C ILE A 78 -11.81 -8.52 6.25
N TYR A 79 -12.23 -7.44 5.61
CA TYR A 79 -12.11 -7.22 4.18
C TYR A 79 -10.98 -6.24 3.94
N LEU A 80 -10.01 -6.63 3.15
CA LEU A 80 -8.98 -5.78 2.61
C LEU A 80 -9.24 -5.55 1.12
N GLU A 81 -8.63 -4.53 0.56
CA GLU A 81 -8.73 -4.20 -0.85
C GLU A 81 -8.23 -5.38 -1.71
N CYS A 82 -7.07 -5.91 -1.34
CA CYS A 82 -6.50 -7.11 -1.96
C CYS A 82 -5.62 -7.89 -0.97
N ASP A 83 -5.20 -9.10 -1.35
CA ASP A 83 -4.19 -9.86 -0.58
C ASP A 83 -2.82 -9.18 -0.70
N MET A 84 -2.23 -8.86 0.44
CA MET A 84 -0.90 -8.24 0.52
C MET A 84 0.24 -9.24 0.26
N LYS A 85 -0.06 -10.53 0.21
CA LYS A 85 0.91 -11.62 -0.06
C LYS A 85 0.39 -12.51 -1.18
N PRO A 86 0.34 -11.99 -2.42
CA PRO A 86 -0.18 -12.76 -3.54
C PRO A 86 0.61 -14.04 -3.74
N SER A 87 -0.07 -15.06 -4.20
CA SER A 87 0.56 -16.33 -4.58
C SER A 87 1.56 -16.14 -5.73
N PRO A 88 2.49 -17.08 -5.95
CA PRO A 88 3.42 -17.00 -7.10
C PRO A 88 2.69 -16.85 -8.44
N LYS A 89 1.53 -17.49 -8.61
CA LYS A 89 0.72 -17.39 -9.84
C LYS A 89 0.14 -15.99 -10.00
N GLU A 90 -0.45 -15.42 -8.95
CA GLU A 90 -0.96 -14.05 -8.97
C GLU A 90 0.16 -13.04 -9.18
N THR A 91 1.34 -13.27 -8.59
CA THR A 91 2.53 -12.44 -8.81
C THR A 91 2.93 -12.44 -10.29
N GLU A 92 2.92 -13.61 -10.95
CA GLU A 92 3.20 -13.71 -12.38
C GLU A 92 2.15 -12.96 -13.20
N GLU A 93 0.87 -13.14 -12.88
CA GLU A 93 -0.25 -12.48 -13.57
C GLU A 93 -0.18 -10.95 -13.46
N ILE A 94 0.16 -10.40 -12.29
CA ILE A 94 0.25 -8.95 -12.09
C ILE A 94 1.52 -8.32 -12.68
N THR A 95 2.60 -9.11 -12.86
CA THR A 95 3.88 -8.60 -13.40
C THR A 95 3.72 -8.02 -14.81
N LYS A 96 2.76 -8.51 -15.60
CA LYS A 96 2.43 -7.96 -16.93
C LYS A 96 2.04 -6.48 -16.89
N TYR A 97 1.41 -6.04 -15.80
CA TYR A 97 0.98 -4.65 -15.66
C TYR A 97 2.14 -3.68 -15.39
N ASN A 98 3.29 -4.18 -14.93
CA ASN A 98 4.44 -3.33 -14.64
C ASN A 98 5.02 -2.63 -15.89
N THR A 99 4.83 -3.23 -17.06
CA THR A 99 5.36 -2.73 -18.34
C THR A 99 4.28 -2.10 -19.23
N TYR A 100 3.02 -2.17 -18.84
CA TYR A 100 1.93 -1.56 -19.59
C TYR A 100 1.98 -0.03 -19.48
N ASN A 101 1.88 0.70 -20.59
CA ASN A 101 2.10 2.15 -20.65
C ASN A 101 3.45 2.53 -20.03
N SER A 102 4.52 1.85 -20.45
CA SER A 102 5.86 2.12 -19.94
C SER A 102 6.30 3.57 -20.24
N ILE A 103 7.26 4.07 -19.45
CA ILE A 103 7.88 5.38 -19.68
C ILE A 103 8.34 5.52 -21.13
N ARG A 104 8.91 4.44 -21.69
CA ARG A 104 9.38 4.39 -23.08
C ARG A 104 8.23 4.43 -24.09
N ASP A 105 7.16 3.66 -23.87
CA ASP A 105 6.00 3.65 -24.77
C ASP A 105 5.31 5.03 -24.85
N LEU A 106 5.43 5.80 -23.78
CA LEU A 106 4.88 7.17 -23.67
C LEU A 106 5.86 8.24 -24.15
N GLY A 107 7.10 7.91 -24.53
CA GLY A 107 8.12 8.88 -24.96
C GLY A 107 8.61 9.80 -23.85
N LEU A 108 8.64 9.32 -22.61
CA LEU A 108 8.96 10.11 -21.40
C LEU A 108 10.36 9.81 -20.83
N GLU A 109 11.28 9.24 -21.65
CA GLU A 109 12.61 8.82 -21.21
C GLU A 109 13.44 9.98 -20.66
N ASP A 110 13.37 11.18 -21.25
CA ASP A 110 14.12 12.35 -20.79
C ASP A 110 13.72 12.74 -19.35
N LYS A 111 12.41 12.65 -19.03
CA LYS A 111 11.92 12.90 -17.65
C LYS A 111 12.41 11.82 -16.71
N TYR A 112 12.42 10.57 -17.13
CA TYR A 112 12.95 9.46 -16.34
C TYR A 112 14.46 9.61 -16.10
N GLU A 113 15.24 10.03 -17.08
CA GLU A 113 16.67 10.30 -16.90
C GLU A 113 16.95 11.38 -15.84
N ASN A 114 16.10 12.38 -15.73
CA ASN A 114 16.19 13.39 -14.67
C ASN A 114 15.95 12.76 -13.28
N LEU A 115 15.00 11.86 -13.15
CA LEU A 115 14.76 11.12 -11.89
C LEU A 115 15.94 10.20 -11.55
N MET A 116 16.53 9.50 -12.52
CA MET A 116 17.73 8.67 -12.29
C MET A 116 18.90 9.45 -11.70
N LYS A 117 19.05 10.74 -12.04
CA LYS A 117 20.09 11.61 -11.47
C LYS A 117 19.81 11.98 -10.01
N GLN A 118 18.55 11.98 -9.61
CA GLN A 118 18.11 12.49 -8.31
C GLN A 118 17.94 11.39 -7.25
N TYR A 119 17.51 10.18 -7.65
CA TYR A 119 17.13 9.12 -6.73
C TYR A 119 18.07 7.92 -6.79
N LYS A 120 18.57 7.48 -5.64
CA LYS A 120 19.47 6.31 -5.54
C LYS A 120 18.83 5.01 -6.00
N SER A 121 17.52 4.86 -5.74
CA SER A 121 16.76 3.69 -6.16
C SER A 121 16.74 3.49 -7.67
N LEU A 122 16.87 4.57 -8.45
CA LEU A 122 16.85 4.59 -9.91
C LEU A 122 18.24 4.70 -10.55
N LYS A 123 19.24 5.14 -9.81
CA LYS A 123 20.58 5.45 -10.32
C LYS A 123 21.20 4.26 -11.05
N GLY A 124 21.62 4.50 -12.30
CA GLY A 124 22.28 3.49 -13.13
C GLY A 124 21.34 2.38 -13.66
N LYS A 125 20.03 2.62 -13.66
CA LYS A 125 19.02 1.64 -14.08
C LYS A 125 18.20 2.12 -15.29
N PRO A 126 18.84 2.38 -16.47
CA PRO A 126 18.11 2.86 -17.65
C PRO A 126 17.03 1.88 -18.13
N GLY A 127 17.21 0.58 -17.87
CA GLY A 127 16.21 -0.45 -18.20
C GLY A 127 14.87 -0.29 -17.46
N TYR A 128 14.82 0.50 -16.42
CA TYR A 128 13.55 0.77 -15.73
C TYR A 128 12.59 1.67 -16.53
N ALA A 129 13.05 2.33 -17.62
CA ALA A 129 12.18 3.01 -18.56
C ALA A 129 11.16 2.06 -19.26
N PHE A 130 11.36 0.74 -19.18
CA PHE A 130 10.38 -0.25 -19.61
C PHE A 130 9.25 -0.49 -18.59
N TYR A 131 9.31 0.11 -17.43
CA TYR A 131 8.23 0.07 -16.45
C TYR A 131 7.33 1.30 -16.60
N ASN A 132 6.09 1.15 -16.12
CA ASN A 132 5.16 2.28 -16.08
C ASN A 132 5.48 3.24 -14.92
N VAL A 133 4.84 4.40 -14.94
CA VAL A 133 5.07 5.44 -13.94
C VAL A 133 4.68 5.02 -12.52
N PHE A 134 3.69 4.14 -12.37
CA PHE A 134 3.30 3.61 -11.05
C PHE A 134 4.46 2.84 -10.39
N VAL A 135 5.13 1.96 -11.14
CA VAL A 135 6.32 1.25 -10.63
C VAL A 135 7.45 2.21 -10.31
N ILE A 136 7.70 3.19 -11.19
CA ILE A 136 8.75 4.20 -10.96
C ILE A 136 8.45 5.02 -9.70
N SER A 137 7.21 5.48 -9.51
CA SER A 137 6.78 6.20 -8.31
C SER A 137 7.01 5.38 -7.04
N SER A 138 6.66 4.10 -7.08
CA SER A 138 6.87 3.18 -5.96
C SER A 138 8.33 3.01 -5.59
N LEU A 139 9.22 2.96 -6.59
CA LEU A 139 10.67 2.91 -6.38
C LEU A 139 11.21 4.21 -5.79
N VAL A 140 10.71 5.37 -6.24
CA VAL A 140 11.10 6.68 -5.70
C VAL A 140 10.63 6.84 -4.26
N ILE A 141 9.36 6.54 -3.97
CA ILE A 141 8.81 6.62 -2.61
C ILE A 141 9.54 5.67 -1.66
N SER A 142 10.00 4.52 -2.17
CA SER A 142 10.77 3.53 -1.41
C SER A 142 12.26 3.83 -1.36
N ASP A 143 12.73 4.94 -1.94
CA ASP A 143 14.14 5.32 -1.89
C ASP A 143 14.58 5.57 -0.45
N PRO A 144 15.70 4.98 0.01
CA PRO A 144 16.15 5.12 1.38
C PRO A 144 16.35 6.57 1.83
N GLU A 145 16.76 7.47 0.93
CA GLU A 145 16.92 8.89 1.27
C GLU A 145 15.55 9.57 1.48
N VAL A 146 14.56 9.23 0.65
CA VAL A 146 13.19 9.74 0.80
C VAL A 146 12.59 9.25 2.12
N LEU A 147 12.68 7.94 2.40
CA LEU A 147 12.16 7.36 3.64
C LEU A 147 12.84 7.93 4.88
N ASN A 148 14.17 8.04 4.86
CA ASN A 148 14.94 8.60 5.98
C ASN A 148 14.61 10.08 6.22
N LYS A 149 14.52 10.88 5.16
CA LYS A 149 14.17 12.31 5.25
C LYS A 149 12.76 12.52 5.80
N ALA A 150 11.82 11.69 5.38
CA ALA A 150 10.45 11.71 5.90
C ALA A 150 10.32 11.05 7.30
N ASN A 151 11.36 10.35 7.76
CA ASN A 151 11.34 9.55 8.99
C ASN A 151 10.17 8.55 9.01
N ILE A 152 10.01 7.81 7.92
CA ILE A 152 8.96 6.81 7.74
C ILE A 152 9.54 5.45 7.31
N SER A 153 8.76 4.39 7.50
CA SER A 153 9.11 3.04 7.07
C SER A 153 7.89 2.36 6.47
N LYS A 154 8.04 1.76 5.32
CA LYS A 154 6.99 0.95 4.68
C LYS A 154 6.59 -0.29 5.49
N PHE A 155 7.45 -0.75 6.39
CA PHE A 155 7.18 -1.92 7.23
C PHE A 155 6.28 -1.61 8.42
N ASN A 156 6.06 -0.34 8.73
CA ASN A 156 5.24 0.13 9.84
C ASN A 156 3.83 0.53 9.39
N ALA A 157 3.38 0.08 8.23
CA ALA A 157 2.04 0.36 7.72
C ALA A 157 0.97 -0.28 8.61
N ILE A 158 -0.11 0.45 8.88
CA ILE A 158 -1.26 -0.04 9.64
C ILE A 158 -1.89 -1.25 8.92
N ASP A 159 -1.88 -1.24 7.60
CA ASP A 159 -2.39 -2.32 6.78
C ASP A 159 -1.69 -3.65 7.05
N ASN A 160 -0.37 -3.64 7.21
CA ASN A 160 0.39 -4.84 7.56
C ASN A 160 -0.05 -5.40 8.91
N TYR A 161 -0.29 -4.51 9.90
CA TYR A 161 -0.78 -4.93 11.21
C TYR A 161 -2.16 -5.59 11.11
N ILE A 162 -3.09 -4.97 10.39
CA ILE A 162 -4.45 -5.50 10.23
C ILE A 162 -4.46 -6.77 9.38
N TYR A 163 -3.65 -6.84 8.33
CA TYR A 163 -3.47 -8.05 7.54
C TYR A 163 -3.00 -9.22 8.39
N ASP A 164 -1.93 -9.03 9.18
CA ASP A 164 -1.41 -10.07 10.06
C ASP A 164 -2.42 -10.47 11.16
N TYR A 165 -3.22 -9.53 11.64
CA TYR A 165 -4.32 -9.79 12.55
C TYR A 165 -5.41 -10.64 11.88
N ALA A 166 -5.82 -10.27 10.67
CA ALA A 166 -6.85 -10.97 9.90
C ALA A 166 -6.44 -12.42 9.58
N GLN A 167 -5.21 -12.62 9.18
CA GLN A 167 -4.65 -13.94 8.89
C GLN A 167 -4.64 -14.87 10.12
N LYS A 168 -4.42 -14.34 11.31
CA LYS A 168 -4.32 -15.14 12.54
C LYS A 168 -5.66 -15.47 13.18
N LYS A 169 -6.63 -14.59 13.10
CA LYS A 169 -7.83 -14.65 13.96
C LYS A 169 -9.16 -14.67 13.21
N LYS A 170 -9.23 -14.22 11.97
CA LYS A 170 -10.50 -13.94 11.29
C LYS A 170 -10.54 -14.51 9.88
N ASN A 171 -11.75 -14.55 9.32
CA ASN A 171 -11.94 -14.78 7.90
C ASN A 171 -11.44 -13.55 7.13
N PHE A 172 -10.27 -13.68 6.54
CA PHE A 172 -9.75 -12.72 5.57
C PHE A 172 -10.51 -12.85 4.26
N LYS A 173 -10.87 -11.72 3.69
CA LYS A 173 -11.50 -11.61 2.37
C LYS A 173 -10.97 -10.40 1.62
N GLU A 174 -10.98 -10.49 0.31
CA GLU A 174 -10.65 -9.40 -0.58
C GLU A 174 -11.92 -8.72 -1.10
N VAL A 175 -11.85 -7.41 -1.33
CA VAL A 175 -12.92 -6.63 -1.97
C VAL A 175 -12.75 -6.68 -3.48
N GLU A 176 -11.54 -6.43 -3.98
CA GLU A 176 -11.24 -6.24 -5.40
C GLU A 176 -10.29 -7.29 -5.96
N GLY A 177 -9.31 -7.71 -5.18
CA GLY A 177 -8.23 -8.58 -5.62
C GLY A 177 -7.07 -7.82 -6.29
N ILE A 178 -5.89 -8.41 -6.21
CA ILE A 178 -4.64 -7.76 -6.61
C ILE A 178 -4.56 -7.45 -8.12
N GLU A 179 -5.13 -8.31 -8.96
CA GLU A 179 -5.10 -8.08 -10.42
C GLU A 179 -5.92 -6.84 -10.81
N PHE A 180 -7.11 -6.67 -10.26
CA PHE A 180 -7.95 -5.50 -10.50
C PHE A 180 -7.25 -4.23 -10.04
N GLN A 181 -6.65 -4.25 -8.85
CA GLN A 181 -5.88 -3.14 -8.30
C GLN A 181 -4.73 -2.72 -9.21
N MET A 182 -3.90 -3.68 -9.63
CA MET A 182 -2.76 -3.39 -10.50
C MET A 182 -3.19 -2.83 -11.84
N LYS A 183 -4.26 -3.36 -12.43
CA LYS A 183 -4.83 -2.85 -13.67
C LYS A 183 -5.29 -1.40 -13.51
N LEU A 184 -6.10 -1.13 -12.49
CA LEU A 184 -6.65 0.21 -12.23
C LEU A 184 -5.54 1.24 -11.99
N LEU A 185 -4.56 0.93 -11.13
CA LEU A 185 -3.44 1.82 -10.84
C LEU A 185 -2.58 2.09 -12.08
N THR A 186 -2.40 1.08 -12.93
CA THR A 186 -1.63 1.24 -14.15
C THR A 186 -2.37 2.09 -15.19
N GLU A 187 -3.68 1.89 -15.35
CA GLU A 187 -4.50 2.68 -16.27
C GLU A 187 -4.56 4.14 -15.81
N LEU A 188 -4.90 4.40 -14.55
CA LEU A 188 -4.96 5.75 -13.98
C LEU A 188 -3.61 6.46 -14.05
N SER A 189 -2.51 5.77 -13.69
CA SER A 189 -1.19 6.37 -13.74
C SER A 189 -0.71 6.64 -15.17
N GLY A 190 -1.19 5.87 -16.16
CA GLY A 190 -0.89 6.09 -17.57
C GLY A 190 -1.33 7.46 -18.05
N ASP A 191 -2.55 7.85 -17.75
CA ASP A 191 -3.14 9.14 -18.15
C ASP A 191 -2.43 10.35 -17.51
N TYR A 192 -1.78 10.17 -16.35
CA TYR A 192 -1.11 11.23 -15.60
C TYR A 192 0.41 11.06 -15.55
N SER A 193 0.98 10.17 -16.36
CA SER A 193 2.40 9.79 -16.29
C SER A 193 3.35 10.99 -16.32
N GLU A 194 3.12 11.92 -17.23
CA GLU A 194 3.95 13.12 -17.36
C GLU A 194 3.91 14.00 -16.11
N THR A 195 2.71 14.28 -15.62
CA THR A 195 2.50 15.08 -14.40
C THR A 195 3.14 14.43 -13.18
N ILE A 196 2.99 13.11 -13.04
CA ILE A 196 3.59 12.39 -11.91
C ILE A 196 5.12 12.47 -11.96
N LEU A 197 5.74 12.27 -13.13
CA LEU A 197 7.19 12.38 -13.26
C LEU A 197 7.70 13.79 -12.97
N ASP A 198 6.97 14.82 -13.38
CA ASP A 198 7.32 16.21 -13.08
C ASP A 198 7.23 16.50 -11.59
N ASN A 199 6.17 16.07 -10.91
CA ASN A 199 6.02 16.22 -9.46
C ASN A 199 7.14 15.49 -8.70
N LEU A 200 7.48 14.26 -9.11
CA LEU A 200 8.60 13.53 -8.52
C LEU A 200 9.93 14.25 -8.72
N ALA A 201 10.16 14.87 -9.90
CA ALA A 201 11.38 15.60 -10.20
C ALA A 201 11.47 16.92 -9.40
N ASN A 202 10.35 17.59 -9.15
CA ASN A 202 10.26 18.82 -8.38
C ASN A 202 10.24 18.58 -6.86
N LYS A 203 10.11 17.31 -6.42
CA LYS A 203 10.00 16.91 -5.00
C LYS A 203 8.77 17.52 -4.31
N GLU A 204 7.67 17.62 -5.06
CA GLU A 204 6.36 18.03 -4.58
C GLU A 204 5.49 16.86 -4.14
#